data_6606074f57e339a3101d6963d3124124
#
_entry.id   6606074f57e339a3101d6963d3124124
#
_cell.length_a   1.000
_cell.length_b   1.000
_cell.length_c   1.000
_cell.angle_alpha   90.00
_cell.angle_beta   90.00
_cell.angle_gamma   90.00
#
_symmetry.space_group_name_H-M   'P 1'
#
loop_
_entity.id
_entity.type
_entity.pdbx_description
1 polymer ?
#
loop_
_entity_poly.entity_id
_entity_poly.type
_entity_poly.pdbx_seq_one_letter_code
_entity_poly.pdbx_strand_id
1 'polypeptide(L)'
;MSIRRAMPVVVTDDPVASREFYQRFLGFDVVMDEDGFLMLSSPSVPTTEVIVCWASLTAMDPEVQRVDMSVEVADVNAAHTDALARGLDIVYPLTDEPWGIRRFFVREPSGTLVNVASHLADLE
;
A
#
# COMPACT_ATOMS: atom_id res chain seq x y z
N MET A 1 14.18 6.11 -10.43
CA MET A 1 13.11 5.14 -10.10
C MET A 1 11.78 5.71 -10.57
N SER A 2 10.97 4.93 -11.26
CA SER A 2 9.67 5.39 -11.74
C SER A 2 8.60 5.13 -10.68
N ILE A 3 8.04 6.19 -10.13
CA ILE A 3 6.93 6.13 -9.18
C ILE A 3 5.64 6.26 -9.98
N ARG A 4 4.75 5.27 -9.89
CA ARG A 4 3.48 5.26 -10.62
C ARG A 4 2.37 5.91 -9.83
N ARG A 5 2.36 5.73 -8.52
CA ARG A 5 1.38 6.35 -7.63
C ARG A 5 1.83 6.21 -6.18
N ALA A 6 1.32 7.09 -5.33
CA ALA A 6 1.48 7.01 -3.90
C ALA A 6 0.09 7.14 -3.26
N MET A 7 -0.21 6.25 -2.32
CA MET A 7 -1.56 6.12 -1.75
C MET A 7 -1.47 6.15 -0.23
N PRO A 8 -2.24 7.02 0.44
CA PRO A 8 -2.38 6.93 1.89
C PRO A 8 -3.09 5.63 2.27
N VAL A 9 -2.72 5.09 3.42
CA VAL A 9 -3.36 3.91 4.00
C VAL A 9 -4.03 4.34 5.29
N VAL A 10 -5.36 4.23 5.32
CA VAL A 10 -6.18 4.57 6.47
C VAL A 10 -6.57 3.27 7.17
N VAL A 11 -6.27 3.18 8.46
CA VAL A 11 -6.68 2.05 9.28
C VAL A 11 -7.96 2.43 10.02
N THR A 12 -8.99 1.62 9.89
CA THR A 12 -10.29 1.87 10.50
C THR A 12 -10.76 0.68 11.32
N ASP A 13 -11.50 0.95 12.38
CA ASP A 13 -12.26 -0.04 13.14
C ASP A 13 -13.75 -0.10 12.72
N ASP A 14 -14.17 0.79 11.81
CA ASP A 14 -15.52 0.83 11.26
C ASP A 14 -15.47 0.95 9.73
N PRO A 15 -15.27 -0.17 9.01
CA PRO A 15 -15.12 -0.13 7.55
C PRO A 15 -16.36 0.38 6.82
N VAL A 16 -17.57 0.15 7.36
CA VAL A 16 -18.81 0.61 6.75
C VAL A 16 -18.90 2.14 6.77
N ALA A 17 -18.60 2.75 7.92
CA ALA A 17 -18.62 4.20 8.06
C ALA A 17 -17.52 4.86 7.23
N SER A 18 -16.33 4.28 7.20
CA SER A 18 -15.22 4.78 6.38
C SER A 18 -15.56 4.73 4.89
N ARG A 19 -16.13 3.62 4.42
CA ARG A 19 -16.58 3.48 3.03
C ARG A 19 -17.60 4.55 2.67
N GLU A 20 -18.60 4.79 3.50
CA GLU A 20 -19.60 5.83 3.26
C GLU A 20 -18.97 7.22 3.18
N PHE A 21 -18.02 7.51 4.05
CA PHE A 21 -17.32 8.80 4.04
C PHE A 21 -16.62 9.03 2.70
N TYR A 22 -15.79 8.09 2.27
CA TYR A 22 -15.02 8.26 1.02
C TYR A 22 -15.91 8.18 -0.20
N GLN A 23 -16.86 7.27 -0.24
CA GLN A 23 -17.70 7.05 -1.41
C GLN A 23 -18.80 8.07 -1.55
N ARG A 24 -19.58 8.30 -0.49
CA ARG A 24 -20.76 9.17 -0.56
C ARG A 24 -20.43 10.63 -0.34
N PHE A 25 -19.58 10.93 0.62
CA PHE A 25 -19.22 12.32 0.90
C PHE A 25 -18.20 12.87 -0.09
N LEU A 26 -17.10 12.17 -0.30
CA LEU A 26 -16.02 12.64 -1.19
C LEU A 26 -16.19 12.21 -2.65
N GLY A 27 -16.98 11.20 -2.93
CA GLY A 27 -17.26 10.78 -4.30
C GLY A 27 -16.23 9.84 -4.91
N PHE A 28 -15.44 9.13 -4.09
CA PHE A 28 -14.56 8.08 -4.59
C PHE A 28 -15.35 6.88 -5.08
N ASP A 29 -14.82 6.20 -6.10
CA ASP A 29 -15.32 4.90 -6.56
C ASP A 29 -14.57 3.77 -5.85
N VAL A 30 -15.29 2.73 -5.44
CA VAL A 30 -14.67 1.51 -4.93
C VAL A 30 -14.17 0.71 -6.12
N VAL A 31 -12.84 0.51 -6.21
CA VAL A 31 -12.21 -0.24 -7.31
C VAL A 31 -11.71 -1.61 -6.87
N MET A 32 -11.58 -1.84 -5.56
CA MET A 32 -11.24 -3.14 -5.01
C MET A 32 -11.89 -3.28 -3.64
N ASP A 33 -12.57 -4.38 -3.41
CA ASP A 33 -13.27 -4.69 -2.16
C ASP A 33 -12.89 -6.12 -1.77
N GLU A 34 -11.93 -6.25 -0.89
CA GLU A 34 -11.39 -7.51 -0.43
C GLU A 34 -11.64 -7.70 1.07
N ASP A 35 -11.48 -8.91 1.54
CA ASP A 35 -11.55 -9.19 2.96
C ASP A 35 -10.37 -8.51 3.67
N GLY A 36 -10.67 -7.46 4.43
CA GLY A 36 -9.69 -6.71 5.19
C GLY A 36 -9.32 -5.35 4.62
N PHE A 37 -9.66 -5.03 3.36
CA PHE A 37 -9.36 -3.72 2.82
C PHE A 37 -10.26 -3.31 1.65
N LEU A 38 -10.33 -1.99 1.43
CA LEU A 38 -10.92 -1.35 0.25
C LEU A 38 -9.85 -0.53 -0.44
N MET A 39 -9.88 -0.51 -1.76
CA MET A 39 -9.18 0.50 -2.55
C MET A 39 -10.21 1.37 -3.25
N LEU A 40 -10.06 2.69 -3.09
CA LEU A 40 -10.97 3.66 -3.67
C LEU A 40 -10.18 4.62 -4.56
N SER A 41 -10.76 4.99 -5.68
CA SER A 41 -10.10 5.79 -6.71
C SER A 41 -10.98 6.98 -7.08
N SER A 42 -10.34 8.10 -7.41
CA SER A 42 -11.05 9.25 -7.96
C SER A 42 -11.62 8.91 -9.33
N PRO A 43 -12.91 9.23 -9.61
CA PRO A 43 -13.46 8.99 -10.94
C PRO A 43 -12.86 9.87 -12.03
N SER A 44 -12.30 11.01 -11.67
CA SER A 44 -11.69 11.95 -12.63
C SER A 44 -10.19 11.78 -12.80
N VAL A 45 -9.50 11.31 -11.73
CA VAL A 45 -8.05 11.09 -11.75
C VAL A 45 -7.78 9.71 -11.12
N PRO A 46 -7.81 8.62 -11.90
CA PRO A 46 -7.78 7.25 -11.37
C PRO A 46 -6.54 6.89 -10.53
N THR A 47 -5.44 7.62 -10.67
CA THR A 47 -4.24 7.41 -9.86
C THR A 47 -4.30 8.12 -8.50
N THR A 48 -5.34 8.92 -8.25
CA THR A 48 -5.63 9.48 -6.93
C THR A 48 -6.45 8.46 -6.16
N GLU A 49 -5.79 7.73 -5.27
CA GLU A 49 -6.37 6.59 -4.59
C GLU A 49 -6.13 6.66 -3.09
N VAL A 50 -7.00 6.00 -2.34
CA VAL A 50 -6.83 5.75 -0.90
C VAL A 50 -7.09 4.27 -0.62
N ILE A 51 -6.31 3.69 0.28
CA ILE A 51 -6.52 2.34 0.78
C ILE A 51 -7.10 2.47 2.18
N VAL A 52 -8.22 1.79 2.42
CA VAL A 52 -8.83 1.70 3.76
C VAL A 52 -8.74 0.24 4.19
N CYS A 53 -8.06 -0.03 5.30
CA CYS A 53 -7.89 -1.38 5.80
C CYS A 53 -8.34 -1.51 7.25
N TRP A 54 -8.80 -2.71 7.62
CA TRP A 54 -9.30 -3.01 8.98
C TRP A 54 -8.78 -4.35 9.49
N ALA A 55 -7.93 -5.03 8.72
CA ALA A 55 -7.29 -6.27 9.11
C ALA A 55 -5.84 -6.27 8.66
N SER A 56 -5.01 -7.07 9.32
CA SER A 56 -3.64 -7.29 8.88
C SER A 56 -3.66 -8.09 7.58
N LEU A 57 -3.00 -7.57 6.54
CA LEU A 57 -2.91 -8.22 5.22
C LEU A 57 -1.75 -9.20 5.15
N THR A 58 -0.94 -9.32 6.21
CA THR A 58 0.23 -10.18 6.27
C THR A 58 0.38 -10.79 7.65
N ALA A 59 1.11 -11.90 7.74
CA ALA A 59 1.48 -12.50 9.02
C ALA A 59 2.70 -11.78 9.61
N MET A 60 2.57 -10.47 9.80
CA MET A 60 3.64 -9.63 10.36
C MET A 60 3.53 -9.51 11.86
N ASP A 61 4.63 -9.09 12.47
CA ASP A 61 4.65 -8.64 13.84
C ASP A 61 3.57 -7.56 14.06
N PRO A 62 2.76 -7.65 15.14
CA PRO A 62 1.71 -6.67 15.43
C PRO A 62 2.20 -5.21 15.46
N GLU A 63 3.45 -4.96 15.79
CA GLU A 63 4.02 -3.61 15.82
C GLU A 63 4.25 -3.02 14.42
N VAL A 64 4.33 -3.85 13.38
CA VAL A 64 4.58 -3.43 12.01
C VAL A 64 3.39 -3.66 11.07
N GLN A 65 2.21 -3.90 11.64
CA GLN A 65 1.00 -4.13 10.84
C GLN A 65 0.46 -2.87 10.19
N ARG A 66 0.81 -1.70 10.70
CA ARG A 66 0.26 -0.43 10.25
C ARG A 66 1.16 0.24 9.24
N VAL A 67 0.87 0.04 7.96
CA VAL A 67 1.45 0.80 6.87
C VAL A 67 0.73 2.16 6.78
N ASP A 68 1.51 3.23 6.64
CA ASP A 68 0.96 4.58 6.56
C ASP A 68 0.77 5.05 5.12
N MET A 69 1.59 4.55 4.21
CA MET A 69 1.55 4.94 2.80
C MET A 69 2.01 3.77 1.93
N SER A 70 1.37 3.60 0.76
CA SER A 70 1.81 2.66 -0.26
C SER A 70 2.29 3.41 -1.49
N VAL A 71 3.44 3.01 -2.01
CA VAL A 71 4.03 3.56 -3.23
C VAL A 71 4.17 2.44 -4.25
N GLU A 72 3.53 2.59 -5.39
CA GLU A 72 3.73 1.68 -6.51
C GLU A 72 4.88 2.18 -7.37
N VAL A 73 5.88 1.33 -7.57
CA VAL A 73 7.05 1.62 -8.39
C VAL A 73 7.06 0.70 -9.62
N ALA A 74 7.76 1.09 -10.66
CA ALA A 74 7.84 0.30 -11.89
C ALA A 74 8.60 -1.02 -11.65
N ASP A 75 9.64 -1.00 -10.81
CA ASP A 75 10.49 -2.16 -10.53
C ASP A 75 10.86 -2.21 -9.05
N VAL A 76 10.09 -2.99 -8.29
CA VAL A 76 10.35 -3.17 -6.86
C VAL A 76 11.66 -3.89 -6.57
N ASN A 77 12.14 -4.73 -7.49
CA ASN A 77 13.41 -5.41 -7.31
C ASN A 77 14.58 -4.41 -7.29
N ALA A 78 14.57 -3.46 -8.22
CA ALA A 78 15.56 -2.38 -8.25
C ALA A 78 15.46 -1.49 -7.00
N ALA A 79 14.24 -1.16 -6.58
CA ALA A 79 14.01 -0.36 -5.37
C ALA A 79 14.54 -1.08 -4.13
N HIS A 80 14.31 -2.38 -4.01
CA HIS A 80 14.78 -3.18 -2.89
C HIS A 80 16.30 -3.25 -2.85
N THR A 81 16.93 -3.49 -4.00
CA THR A 81 18.41 -3.51 -4.12
C THR A 81 19.00 -2.16 -3.69
N ASP A 82 18.42 -1.06 -4.14
CA ASP A 82 18.86 0.28 -3.76
C ASP A 82 18.68 0.55 -2.26
N ALA A 83 17.55 0.11 -1.69
CA ALA A 83 17.28 0.24 -0.26
C ALA A 83 18.33 -0.51 0.57
N LEU A 84 18.70 -1.73 0.17
CA LEU A 84 19.76 -2.49 0.82
C LEU A 84 21.12 -1.77 0.73
N ALA A 85 21.45 -1.26 -0.45
CA ALA A 85 22.71 -0.55 -0.67
C ALA A 85 22.82 0.72 0.18
N ARG A 86 21.70 1.39 0.44
CA ARG A 86 21.64 2.59 1.29
C ARG A 86 21.56 2.29 2.78
N GLY A 87 21.43 1.01 3.17
CA GLY A 87 21.26 0.64 4.57
C GLY A 87 19.95 1.10 5.20
N LEU A 88 18.88 1.19 4.40
CA LEU A 88 17.58 1.59 4.90
C LEU A 88 16.97 0.52 5.81
N ASP A 89 16.08 0.94 6.71
CA ASP A 89 15.41 0.06 7.67
C ASP A 89 14.27 -0.71 7.02
N ILE A 90 14.57 -1.91 6.50
CA ILE A 90 13.59 -2.81 5.89
C ILE A 90 12.90 -3.59 7.00
N VAL A 91 11.63 -3.30 7.22
CA VAL A 91 10.82 -3.84 8.32
C VAL A 91 10.12 -5.14 7.91
N TYR A 92 9.71 -5.24 6.64
CA TYR A 92 9.08 -6.43 6.09
C TYR A 92 9.85 -6.82 4.81
N PRO A 93 10.33 -8.07 4.70
CA PRO A 93 11.20 -8.45 3.59
C PRO A 93 10.46 -8.47 2.26
N LEU A 94 11.23 -8.41 1.16
CA LEU A 94 10.68 -8.53 -0.18
C LEU A 94 9.91 -9.84 -0.31
N THR A 95 8.61 -9.75 -0.57
CA THR A 95 7.67 -10.87 -0.50
C THR A 95 6.68 -10.81 -1.66
N ASP A 96 6.40 -11.97 -2.25
CA ASP A 96 5.31 -12.13 -3.21
C ASP A 96 4.03 -12.46 -2.46
N GLU A 97 3.04 -11.60 -2.62
CA GLU A 97 1.74 -11.77 -1.99
C GLU A 97 0.76 -12.51 -2.89
N PRO A 98 -0.21 -13.26 -2.34
CA PRO A 98 -1.10 -14.08 -3.15
C PRO A 98 -2.02 -13.30 -4.10
N TRP A 99 -2.18 -11.99 -3.90
CA TRP A 99 -2.98 -11.14 -4.79
C TRP A 99 -2.18 -10.51 -5.94
N GLY A 100 -0.98 -11.01 -6.24
CA GLY A 100 -0.22 -10.63 -7.43
C GLY A 100 0.69 -9.42 -7.26
N ILE A 101 1.10 -9.14 -6.05
CA ILE A 101 1.97 -8.01 -5.70
C ILE A 101 3.30 -8.55 -5.14
N ARG A 102 4.41 -7.94 -5.54
CA ARG A 102 5.69 -8.08 -4.84
C ARG A 102 5.98 -6.80 -4.11
N ARG A 103 6.30 -6.89 -2.81
CA ARG A 103 6.47 -5.71 -1.96
C ARG A 103 7.47 -5.92 -0.84
N PHE A 104 7.94 -4.81 -0.28
CA PHE A 104 8.64 -4.76 1.00
C PHE A 104 8.20 -3.50 1.75
N PHE A 105 8.41 -3.49 3.07
CA PHE A 105 8.12 -2.31 3.88
C PHE A 105 9.42 -1.72 4.38
N VAL A 106 9.52 -0.41 4.29
CA VAL A 106 10.68 0.36 4.75
C VAL A 106 10.22 1.48 5.65
N ARG A 107 10.96 1.70 6.74
CA ARG A 107 10.69 2.83 7.64
C ARG A 107 11.51 4.02 7.15
N GLU A 108 10.81 5.11 6.80
CA GLU A 108 11.51 6.32 6.42
C GLU A 108 11.99 7.08 7.69
N PRO A 109 12.88 8.08 7.56
CA PRO A 109 13.59 8.65 8.72
C PRO A 109 12.71 9.22 9.83
N SER A 110 11.47 9.67 9.55
CA SER A 110 10.55 10.17 10.58
C SER A 110 9.78 9.05 11.30
N GLY A 111 9.95 7.80 10.89
CA GLY A 111 9.28 6.66 11.48
C GLY A 111 8.04 6.19 10.70
N THR A 112 7.65 6.88 9.63
CA THR A 112 6.53 6.49 8.79
C THR A 112 6.84 5.18 8.09
N LEU A 113 5.91 4.24 8.13
CA LEU A 113 6.07 2.94 7.48
C LEU A 113 5.50 2.98 6.06
N VAL A 114 6.38 2.72 5.09
CA VAL A 114 6.07 2.82 3.67
C VAL A 114 6.10 1.42 3.03
N ASN A 115 5.02 1.06 2.36
CA ASN A 115 4.97 -0.12 1.49
C ASN A 115 5.46 0.28 0.10
N VAL A 116 6.46 -0.44 -0.42
CA VAL A 116 6.97 -0.25 -1.79
C VAL A 116 6.63 -1.50 -2.58
N ALA A 117 5.91 -1.36 -3.67
CA ALA A 117 5.31 -2.49 -4.37
C ALA A 117 5.32 -2.33 -5.89
N SER A 118 5.34 -3.47 -6.58
CA SER A 118 5.04 -3.59 -8.00
C SER A 118 4.06 -4.72 -8.21
N HIS A 119 3.24 -4.63 -9.25
CA HIS A 119 2.48 -5.79 -9.71
C HIS A 119 3.45 -6.82 -10.30
N LEU A 120 3.28 -8.12 -9.98
CA LEU A 120 4.11 -9.18 -10.52
C LEU A 120 4.07 -9.23 -12.04
N ALA A 121 2.89 -8.95 -12.64
CA ALA A 121 2.73 -8.90 -14.09
C ALA A 121 3.64 -7.85 -14.76
N ASP A 122 3.94 -6.76 -14.07
CA ASP A 122 4.78 -5.68 -14.60
C ASP A 122 6.29 -6.01 -14.51
N LEU A 123 6.65 -7.07 -13.81
CA LEU A 123 8.04 -7.50 -13.62
C LEU A 123 8.47 -8.60 -14.59
N GLU A 124 7.54 -9.10 -15.40
CA GLU A 124 7.79 -10.13 -16.41
C GLU A 124 8.38 -9.57 -17.72
#